data_e815f6eb8bf49cb4705675a54ba682bf
#
_entry.id   e815f6eb8bf49cb4705675a54ba682bf
#
_cell.length_a   1.000
_cell.length_b   1.000
_cell.length_c   1.000
_cell.angle_alpha   90.00
_cell.angle_beta   90.00
_cell.angle_gamma   90.00
#
_symmetry.space_group_name_H-M   'P 1'
#
loop_
_entity.id
_entity.type
_entity.pdbx_description
1 polymer ?
#
loop_
_entity_poly.entity_id
_entity_poly.type
_entity_poly.pdbx_seq_one_letter_code
_entity_poly.pdbx_strand_id
1 'polypeptide(L)'
;MPCPDDLVQAVPVKDVNLMADMKKARPRRDPVVFEELACAFCRGRGRDPFDIMSSLSTCCVCGGSGKVLVQAPAVACAHCQGTGAVKTLTCTTCGGRGFVSRPLSPTVSCPVCKGSGDDASAPAMACLKCGGKGWIIEQLRKGKGVHE
;
A
#
# COMPACT_ATOMS: atom_id res chain seq x y z
N MET A 1 2.98 23.06 2.60
CA MET A 1 4.14 22.14 2.54
C MET A 1 4.14 21.50 1.17
N PRO A 2 5.16 21.71 0.34
CA PRO A 2 5.24 21.03 -0.95
C PRO A 2 5.43 19.53 -0.74
N CYS A 3 4.83 18.73 -1.62
CA CYS A 3 5.14 17.31 -1.74
C CYS A 3 6.66 17.17 -1.98
N PRO A 4 7.34 16.23 -1.33
CA PRO A 4 8.78 16.06 -1.56
C PRO A 4 9.00 15.50 -2.97
N ASP A 5 9.37 16.38 -3.87
CA ASP A 5 9.92 16.06 -5.17
C ASP A 5 11.45 16.00 -5.07
N ASP A 6 11.98 15.00 -5.74
CA ASP A 6 13.35 14.91 -6.24
C ASP A 6 14.52 14.91 -5.25
N LEU A 7 14.98 13.71 -4.95
CA LEU A 7 16.43 13.46 -4.86
C LEU A 7 16.73 12.00 -5.27
N VAL A 8 16.52 11.68 -6.54
CA VAL A 8 17.21 10.52 -7.14
C VAL A 8 18.54 11.02 -7.71
N GLN A 9 19.53 11.14 -6.84
CA GLN A 9 20.90 11.29 -7.28
C GLN A 9 21.41 9.91 -7.71
N ALA A 10 21.63 9.77 -9.00
CA ALA A 10 22.33 8.64 -9.58
C ALA A 10 23.76 8.56 -9.01
N VAL A 11 24.02 7.57 -8.20
CA VAL A 11 25.38 7.20 -7.79
C VAL A 11 26.02 6.38 -8.91
N PRO A 12 27.19 6.77 -9.43
CA PRO A 12 27.90 5.97 -10.42
C PRO A 12 28.41 4.69 -9.76
N VAL A 13 27.94 3.55 -10.22
CA VAL A 13 28.52 2.25 -9.90
C VAL A 13 29.89 2.13 -10.55
N LYS A 14 30.94 2.28 -9.76
CA LYS A 14 32.28 1.86 -10.16
C LYS A 14 32.41 0.37 -9.95
N ASP A 15 32.82 -0.29 -11.02
CA ASP A 15 33.17 -1.69 -11.10
C ASP A 15 33.98 -2.19 -9.89
N VAL A 16 33.45 -3.15 -9.20
CA VAL A 16 34.24 -4.06 -8.39
C VAL A 16 33.97 -5.48 -8.87
N ASN A 17 34.85 -5.92 -9.75
CA ASN A 17 35.08 -7.30 -10.08
C ASN A 17 35.50 -8.01 -8.79
N LEU A 18 34.65 -8.86 -8.23
CA LEU A 18 35.06 -9.82 -7.22
C LEU A 18 34.47 -11.16 -7.57
N MET A 19 35.36 -12.00 -8.07
CA MET A 19 35.13 -13.40 -8.38
C MET A 19 34.66 -14.18 -7.14
N ALA A 20 33.77 -15.12 -7.43
CA ALA A 20 33.55 -16.37 -6.73
C ALA A 20 33.04 -16.27 -5.28
N ASP A 21 31.74 -16.45 -5.10
CA ASP A 21 31.28 -17.60 -4.30
C ASP A 21 29.82 -17.97 -4.61
N MET A 22 29.70 -19.05 -5.23
CA MET A 22 28.84 -20.21 -5.08
C MET A 22 27.41 -20.03 -4.54
N LYS A 23 26.47 -20.24 -5.49
CA LYS A 23 25.30 -21.12 -5.29
C LYS A 23 24.53 -20.98 -3.97
N LYS A 24 23.86 -19.86 -3.85
CA LYS A 24 22.55 -19.86 -3.23
C LYS A 24 21.59 -19.30 -4.27
N ALA A 25 20.93 -20.19 -5.01
CA ALA A 25 19.90 -19.82 -5.96
C ALA A 25 18.87 -18.97 -5.21
N ARG A 26 18.93 -17.66 -5.41
CA ARG A 26 17.87 -16.78 -4.94
C ARG A 26 16.60 -17.26 -5.62
N PRO A 27 15.53 -17.52 -4.89
CA PRO A 27 14.28 -17.90 -5.52
C PRO A 27 13.99 -16.85 -6.59
N ARG A 28 13.74 -17.30 -7.83
CA ARG A 28 13.32 -16.44 -8.93
C ARG A 28 12.12 -15.68 -8.41
N ARG A 29 12.25 -14.37 -8.24
CA ARG A 29 11.10 -13.53 -7.91
C ARG A 29 10.23 -13.58 -9.16
N ASP A 30 9.06 -14.14 -9.04
CA ASP A 30 8.07 -14.07 -10.09
C ASP A 30 7.93 -12.62 -10.55
N PRO A 31 7.74 -12.37 -11.84
CA PRO A 31 7.64 -11.02 -12.35
C PRO A 31 6.49 -10.29 -11.61
N VAL A 32 6.84 -9.18 -10.98
CA VAL A 32 5.85 -8.36 -10.28
C VAL A 32 5.00 -7.68 -11.35
N VAL A 33 3.75 -8.05 -11.41
CA VAL A 33 2.77 -7.44 -12.31
C VAL A 33 2.10 -6.28 -11.57
N PHE A 34 1.98 -5.13 -12.24
CA PHE A 34 1.26 -3.98 -11.72
C PHE A 34 -0.03 -3.77 -12.50
N GLU A 35 -1.08 -3.45 -11.79
CA GLU A 35 -2.36 -3.03 -12.35
C GLU A 35 -2.47 -1.51 -12.28
N GLU A 36 -2.85 -0.89 -13.39
CA GLU A 36 -3.15 0.53 -13.46
C GLU A 36 -4.63 0.74 -13.11
N LEU A 37 -4.89 1.46 -12.04
CA LEU A 37 -6.22 1.69 -11.52
C LEU A 37 -6.49 3.19 -11.40
N ALA A 38 -7.75 3.59 -11.48
CA ALA A 38 -8.13 4.97 -11.22
C ALA A 38 -7.76 5.35 -9.77
N CYS A 39 -7.17 6.52 -9.60
CA CYS A 39 -6.83 7.03 -8.27
C CYS A 39 -8.12 7.24 -7.47
N ALA A 40 -8.30 6.49 -6.39
CA ALA A 40 -9.52 6.56 -5.58
C ALA A 40 -9.64 7.90 -4.85
N PHE A 41 -8.55 8.46 -4.37
CA PHE A 41 -8.54 9.72 -3.65
C PHE A 41 -9.15 10.87 -4.47
N CYS A 42 -8.70 11.07 -5.71
CA CYS A 42 -9.23 12.11 -6.60
C CYS A 42 -10.30 11.60 -7.57
N ARG A 43 -10.68 10.32 -7.49
CA ARG A 43 -11.63 9.67 -8.39
C ARG A 43 -11.25 9.80 -9.86
N GLY A 44 -9.98 9.64 -10.16
CA GLY A 44 -9.43 9.75 -11.51
C GLY A 44 -9.31 11.16 -12.08
N ARG A 45 -9.64 12.22 -11.31
CA ARG A 45 -9.63 13.59 -11.80
C ARG A 45 -8.24 14.23 -11.88
N GLY A 46 -7.26 13.68 -11.17
CA GLY A 46 -5.92 14.23 -11.08
C GLY A 46 -5.79 15.50 -10.22
N ARG A 47 -6.88 16.00 -9.66
CA ARG A 47 -6.92 17.21 -8.81
C ARG A 47 -7.22 16.86 -7.35
N ASP A 48 -6.80 17.72 -6.44
CA ASP A 48 -7.13 17.58 -5.02
C ASP A 48 -8.65 17.64 -4.82
N PRO A 49 -9.28 16.63 -4.24
CA PRO A 49 -10.73 16.59 -4.05
C PRO A 49 -11.22 17.53 -2.96
N PHE A 50 -10.35 18.05 -2.11
CA PHE A 50 -10.70 18.90 -0.96
C PHE A 50 -10.41 20.37 -1.20
N ASP A 51 -9.78 20.74 -2.32
CA ASP A 51 -9.44 22.12 -2.69
C ASP A 51 -8.74 22.91 -1.56
N ILE A 52 -7.95 22.22 -0.71
CA ILE A 52 -7.39 22.79 0.51
C ILE A 52 -6.47 23.99 0.22
N MET A 53 -5.74 23.95 -0.88
CA MET A 53 -4.82 25.02 -1.26
C MET A 53 -5.36 25.87 -2.41
N SER A 54 -5.91 25.24 -3.43
CA SER A 54 -6.59 25.88 -4.56
C SER A 54 -7.30 24.84 -5.42
N SER A 55 -8.28 25.28 -6.19
CA SER A 55 -8.98 24.44 -7.18
C SER A 55 -8.06 23.91 -8.30
N LEU A 56 -6.84 24.45 -8.40
CA LEU A 56 -5.82 24.04 -9.38
C LEU A 56 -4.81 23.03 -8.81
N SER A 57 -4.89 22.73 -7.51
CA SER A 57 -3.97 21.81 -6.86
C SER A 57 -4.06 20.41 -7.45
N THR A 58 -2.91 19.84 -7.79
CA THR A 58 -2.83 18.46 -8.26
C THR A 58 -3.04 17.47 -7.12
N CYS A 59 -3.61 16.33 -7.42
CA CYS A 59 -3.78 15.26 -6.45
C CYS A 59 -2.40 14.75 -5.99
N CYS A 60 -2.13 14.84 -4.70
CA CYS A 60 -0.86 14.40 -4.11
C CYS A 60 -0.63 12.88 -4.18
N VAL A 61 -1.70 12.08 -4.36
CA VAL A 61 -1.60 10.63 -4.46
C VAL A 61 -1.13 10.17 -5.84
N CYS A 62 -1.68 10.74 -6.90
CA CYS A 62 -1.37 10.36 -8.29
C CYS A 62 -0.52 11.39 -9.04
N GLY A 63 -0.13 12.49 -8.41
CA GLY A 63 0.65 13.55 -9.06
C GLY A 63 -0.04 14.19 -10.28
N GLY A 64 -1.37 14.19 -10.31
CA GLY A 64 -2.14 14.75 -11.41
C GLY A 64 -2.53 13.76 -12.52
N SER A 65 -1.97 12.54 -12.54
CA SER A 65 -2.24 11.55 -13.60
C SER A 65 -3.66 10.97 -13.57
N GLY A 66 -4.34 11.04 -12.42
CA GLY A 66 -5.63 10.39 -12.21
C GLY A 66 -5.55 8.88 -12.02
N LYS A 67 -4.37 8.27 -12.13
CA LYS A 67 -4.16 6.82 -12.09
C LYS A 67 -3.09 6.45 -11.08
N VAL A 68 -3.16 5.24 -10.56
CA VAL A 68 -2.20 4.67 -9.61
C VAL A 68 -1.82 3.27 -10.03
N LEU A 69 -0.58 2.89 -9.77
CA LEU A 69 -0.09 1.53 -9.98
C LEU A 69 -0.14 0.76 -8.66
N VAL A 70 -0.76 -0.40 -8.68
CA VAL A 70 -0.84 -1.31 -7.54
C VAL A 70 -0.35 -2.68 -7.98
N GLN A 71 0.45 -3.33 -7.15
CA GLN A 71 0.91 -4.68 -7.45
C GLN A 71 -0.27 -5.65 -7.46
N ALA A 72 -0.36 -6.44 -8.53
CA ALA A 72 -1.39 -7.46 -8.69
C ALA A 72 -1.19 -8.66 -7.74
N PRO A 73 -2.26 -9.29 -7.30
CA PRO A 73 -3.65 -8.89 -7.48
C PRO A 73 -4.03 -7.75 -6.55
N ALA A 74 -4.66 -6.72 -7.10
CA ALA A 74 -5.12 -5.56 -6.34
C ALA A 74 -6.53 -5.80 -5.79
N VAL A 75 -6.73 -5.47 -4.52
CA VAL A 75 -8.03 -5.54 -3.85
C VAL A 75 -8.37 -4.21 -3.20
N ALA A 76 -9.65 -3.91 -3.06
CA ALA A 76 -10.07 -2.70 -2.36
C ALA A 76 -9.53 -2.68 -0.92
N CYS A 77 -9.06 -1.52 -0.49
CA CYS A 77 -8.57 -1.33 0.87
C CYS A 77 -9.74 -1.43 1.86
N ALA A 78 -9.64 -2.33 2.84
CA ALA A 78 -10.71 -2.55 3.81
C ALA A 78 -10.94 -1.31 4.70
N HIS A 79 -9.86 -0.67 5.19
CA HIS A 79 -9.94 0.48 6.08
C HIS A 79 -10.67 1.70 5.49
N CYS A 80 -10.42 2.04 4.22
CA CYS A 80 -11.14 3.14 3.55
C CYS A 80 -12.23 2.64 2.59
N GLN A 81 -12.47 1.35 2.52
CA GLN A 81 -13.46 0.74 1.63
C GLN A 81 -13.28 1.16 0.15
N GLY A 82 -12.03 1.29 -0.27
CA GLY A 82 -11.68 1.67 -1.64
C GLY A 82 -11.77 3.16 -1.94
N THR A 83 -12.14 4.03 -1.00
CA THR A 83 -12.29 5.48 -1.25
C THR A 83 -10.97 6.25 -1.31
N GLY A 84 -9.89 5.67 -0.80
CA GLY A 84 -8.59 6.33 -0.71
C GLY A 84 -8.47 7.35 0.42
N ALA A 85 -9.56 7.70 1.08
CA ALA A 85 -9.58 8.67 2.17
C ALA A 85 -10.32 8.16 3.39
N VAL A 86 -9.91 8.60 4.57
CA VAL A 86 -10.62 8.44 5.84
C VAL A 86 -10.95 9.83 6.34
N LYS A 87 -12.23 10.22 6.33
CA LYS A 87 -12.67 11.61 6.49
C LYS A 87 -12.03 12.51 5.42
N THR A 88 -11.23 13.48 5.83
CA THR A 88 -10.53 14.43 4.94
C THR A 88 -9.05 14.10 4.71
N LEU A 89 -8.57 12.99 5.30
CA LEU A 89 -7.18 12.60 5.23
C LEU A 89 -7.00 11.42 4.27
N THR A 90 -5.83 11.34 3.66
CA THR A 90 -5.45 10.16 2.87
C THR A 90 -5.41 8.91 3.76
N CYS A 91 -5.95 7.82 3.26
CA CYS A 91 -5.92 6.56 3.99
C CYS A 91 -4.48 6.07 4.17
N THR A 92 -4.06 5.90 5.41
CA THR A 92 -2.70 5.46 5.76
C THR A 92 -2.40 4.03 5.32
N THR A 93 -3.41 3.16 5.23
CA THR A 93 -3.24 1.76 4.81
C THR A 93 -2.88 1.63 3.33
N CYS A 94 -3.56 2.36 2.45
CA CYS A 94 -3.34 2.29 1.01
C CYS A 94 -2.60 3.52 0.45
N GLY A 95 -2.25 4.51 1.28
CA GLY A 95 -1.62 5.75 0.83
C GLY A 95 -2.49 6.54 -0.14
N GLY A 96 -3.80 6.52 0.03
CA GLY A 96 -4.74 7.22 -0.84
C GLY A 96 -5.11 6.49 -2.14
N ARG A 97 -4.44 5.38 -2.47
CA ARG A 97 -4.67 4.65 -3.73
C ARG A 97 -6.06 4.00 -3.81
N GLY A 98 -6.65 3.68 -2.67
CA GLY A 98 -7.92 2.95 -2.57
C GLY A 98 -7.77 1.44 -2.65
N PHE A 99 -6.63 0.94 -3.08
CA PHE A 99 -6.35 -0.46 -3.30
C PHE A 99 -5.07 -0.89 -2.58
N VAL A 100 -5.01 -2.16 -2.21
CA VAL A 100 -3.83 -2.79 -1.63
C VAL A 100 -3.53 -4.08 -2.38
N SER A 101 -2.25 -4.43 -2.49
CA SER A 101 -1.83 -5.70 -3.04
C SER A 101 -2.19 -6.84 -2.08
N ARG A 102 -2.76 -7.91 -2.61
CA ARG A 102 -3.03 -9.13 -1.86
C ARG A 102 -1.98 -10.18 -2.24
N PRO A 103 -1.33 -10.84 -1.29
CA PRO A 103 -0.40 -11.90 -1.61
C PRO A 103 -1.15 -13.11 -2.20
N LEU A 104 -0.48 -13.86 -3.05
CA LEU A 104 -1.00 -15.12 -3.61
C LEU A 104 -1.11 -16.23 -2.54
N SER A 105 -0.47 -16.04 -1.41
CA SER A 105 -0.55 -16.96 -0.27
C SER A 105 -1.96 -16.96 0.34
N PRO A 106 -2.41 -18.08 0.94
CA PRO A 106 -3.69 -18.15 1.62
C PRO A 106 -3.82 -17.07 2.69
N THR A 107 -4.90 -16.31 2.61
CA THR A 107 -5.21 -15.24 3.57
C THR A 107 -6.50 -15.55 4.31
N VAL A 108 -6.54 -15.18 5.59
CA VAL A 108 -7.72 -15.31 6.45
C VAL A 108 -8.14 -13.94 6.95
N SER A 109 -9.41 -13.78 7.26
CA SER A 109 -9.91 -12.54 7.86
C SER A 109 -9.17 -12.25 9.17
N CYS A 110 -8.85 -11.00 9.40
CA CYS A 110 -8.18 -10.59 10.64
C CYS A 110 -9.08 -10.90 11.85
N PRO A 111 -8.60 -11.64 12.86
CA PRO A 111 -9.42 -12.01 14.01
C PRO A 111 -9.78 -10.82 14.91
N VAL A 112 -9.03 -9.74 14.86
CA VAL A 112 -9.26 -8.53 15.68
C VAL A 112 -10.35 -7.66 15.07
N CYS A 113 -10.18 -7.25 13.80
CA CYS A 113 -11.15 -6.39 13.12
C CYS A 113 -12.22 -7.15 12.32
N LYS A 114 -12.16 -8.49 12.29
CA LYS A 114 -13.11 -9.35 11.56
C LYS A 114 -13.27 -8.97 10.07
N GLY A 115 -12.21 -8.39 9.48
CA GLY A 115 -12.19 -8.00 8.08
C GLY A 115 -12.49 -6.53 7.80
N SER A 116 -12.93 -5.72 8.79
CA SER A 116 -13.24 -4.30 8.56
C SER A 116 -12.01 -3.44 8.24
N GLY A 117 -10.84 -3.83 8.72
CA GLY A 117 -9.63 -3.03 8.60
C GLY A 117 -9.50 -1.93 9.65
N ASP A 118 -10.53 -1.66 10.44
CA ASP A 118 -10.56 -0.61 11.44
C ASP A 118 -10.17 -1.12 12.83
N ASP A 119 -9.64 -0.24 13.66
CA ASP A 119 -9.45 -0.54 15.07
C ASP A 119 -10.80 -0.51 15.78
N ALA A 120 -11.08 -1.55 16.58
CA ALA A 120 -12.37 -1.66 17.27
C ALA A 120 -12.61 -0.56 18.32
N SER A 121 -11.53 0.00 18.88
CA SER A 121 -11.58 1.08 19.88
C SER A 121 -11.54 2.48 19.24
N ALA A 122 -11.01 2.58 18.02
CA ALA A 122 -10.84 3.84 17.31
C ALA A 122 -11.10 3.66 15.79
N PRO A 123 -12.35 3.69 15.32
CA PRO A 123 -12.70 3.38 13.93
C PRO A 123 -12.05 4.27 12.86
N ALA A 124 -11.50 5.41 13.25
CA ALA A 124 -10.73 6.25 12.34
C ALA A 124 -9.28 5.79 12.15
N MET A 125 -8.84 4.80 12.93
CA MET A 125 -7.50 4.25 12.87
C MET A 125 -7.51 2.85 12.24
N ALA A 126 -6.44 2.56 11.53
CA ALA A 126 -6.25 1.23 10.94
C ALA A 126 -5.99 0.18 12.03
N CYS A 127 -6.58 -0.99 11.89
CA CYS A 127 -6.34 -2.11 12.78
C CYS A 127 -4.84 -2.46 12.82
N LEU A 128 -4.24 -2.38 13.98
CA LEU A 128 -2.80 -2.64 14.18
C LEU A 128 -2.40 -4.07 13.82
N LYS A 129 -3.30 -5.04 13.99
CA LYS A 129 -2.99 -6.45 13.71
C LYS A 129 -2.79 -6.73 12.22
N CYS A 130 -3.63 -6.18 11.36
CA CYS A 130 -3.56 -6.38 9.91
C CYS A 130 -3.06 -5.15 9.15
N GLY A 131 -2.75 -4.06 9.84
CA GLY A 131 -2.36 -2.79 9.21
C GLY A 131 -3.46 -2.20 8.31
N GLY A 132 -4.72 -2.36 8.70
CA GLY A 132 -5.87 -1.85 7.95
C GLY A 132 -6.30 -2.70 6.75
N LYS A 133 -5.61 -3.80 6.46
CA LYS A 133 -5.91 -4.64 5.27
C LYS A 133 -7.17 -5.47 5.41
N GLY A 134 -7.61 -5.75 6.65
CA GLY A 134 -8.75 -6.62 6.93
C GLY A 134 -8.42 -8.12 6.91
N TRP A 135 -7.23 -8.52 6.45
CA TRP A 135 -6.80 -9.92 6.34
C TRP A 135 -5.35 -10.09 6.80
N ILE A 136 -4.98 -11.33 7.13
CA ILE A 136 -3.62 -11.74 7.48
C ILE A 136 -3.25 -13.01 6.71
N ILE A 137 -1.96 -13.26 6.52
CA ILE A 137 -1.50 -14.51 5.92
C ILE A 137 -1.69 -15.64 6.95
N GLU A 138 -2.28 -16.75 6.51
CA GLU A 138 -2.62 -17.86 7.39
C GLU A 138 -1.42 -18.42 8.17
N GLN A 139 -0.24 -18.43 7.55
CA GLN A 139 1.00 -18.89 8.18
C GLN A 139 1.39 -18.06 9.40
N LEU A 140 1.05 -16.77 9.43
CA LEU A 140 1.31 -15.89 10.58
C LEU A 140 0.33 -16.15 11.75
N ARG A 141 -0.76 -16.86 11.51
CA ARG A 141 -1.70 -17.27 12.55
C ARG A 141 -1.12 -18.35 13.46
N LYS A 142 -0.27 -19.22 12.92
CA LYS A 142 0.32 -20.37 13.66
C LYS A 142 1.59 -20.00 14.44
N GLY A 143 2.14 -18.80 14.29
CA GLY A 143 3.45 -18.39 14.81
C GLY A 143 3.46 -17.65 16.15
N LYS A 144 2.45 -17.80 17.02
CA LYS A 144 2.54 -17.41 18.42
C LYS A 144 2.08 -18.57 19.30
N GLY A 145 2.83 -19.64 19.22
CA GLY A 145 2.92 -20.60 20.32
C GLY A 145 3.66 -19.90 21.46
N VAL A 146 2.98 -19.72 22.53
CA VAL A 146 3.34 -19.25 23.84
C VAL A 146 4.64 -19.91 24.30
N HIS A 147 5.64 -19.12 24.70
CA HIS A 147 6.56 -19.55 25.74
C HIS A 147 5.87 -19.30 27.09
N GLU A 148 5.49 -20.38 27.75
CA GLU A 148 5.35 -20.43 29.18
C GLU A 148 6.70 -20.24 29.84
#